data_8b2ea8015e005bac989ed93f06f87971
#
_entry.id   8b2ea8015e005bac989ed93f06f87971
#
_cell.length_a   1.000
_cell.length_b   1.000
_cell.length_c   1.000
_cell.angle_alpha   90.00
_cell.angle_beta   90.00
_cell.angle_gamma   90.00
#
_symmetry.space_group_name_H-M   'P 1'
#
loop_
_entity.id
_entity.type
_entity.pdbx_description
1 polymer ?
#
loop_
_entity_poly.entity_id
_entity_poly.type
_entity_poly.pdbx_seq_one_letter_code
_entity_poly.pdbx_strand_id
1 'polypeptide(L)'
;KLYNDAEDYLQQINNQEPAAEIIPDSSFINAIANSKLQECNRKKIKLNINCTGLIDIFSEEDMGIILSVVLDKTIEHCSSDKISSKIDLKIVNENYHLSIIISFTHNDNFISSTYINSLSEDAIISSIVKKYQGLITFDDKENLFIVNIWLKSNKSAVN
;
A
#
# COMPACT_ATOMS: atom_id res chain seq x y z
N LYS A 1 6.18 29.28 -21.02
CA LYS A 1 5.82 27.86 -21.24
C LYS A 1 6.82 26.92 -20.56
N LEU A 2 8.13 27.15 -20.69
CA LEU A 2 9.18 26.38 -19.98
C LEU A 2 9.19 26.61 -18.45
N TYR A 3 8.73 27.75 -17.97
CA TYR A 3 8.69 28.09 -16.54
C TYR A 3 7.58 27.34 -15.79
N ASN A 4 6.42 27.14 -16.42
CA ASN A 4 5.32 26.40 -15.83
C ASN A 4 5.63 24.89 -15.77
N ASP A 5 6.34 24.36 -16.77
CA ASP A 5 6.74 22.96 -16.81
C ASP A 5 7.78 22.63 -15.71
N ALA A 6 8.64 23.60 -15.35
CA ALA A 6 9.61 23.46 -14.25
C ALA A 6 8.96 23.58 -12.87
N GLU A 7 7.97 24.47 -12.71
CA GLU A 7 7.20 24.57 -11.46
C GLU A 7 6.35 23.32 -11.21
N ASP A 8 5.68 22.81 -12.26
CA ASP A 8 4.92 21.57 -12.18
C ASP A 8 5.82 20.36 -11.85
N TYR A 9 7.03 20.33 -12.41
CA TYR A 9 8.02 19.30 -12.11
C TYR A 9 8.53 19.39 -10.67
N LEU A 10 8.81 20.59 -10.18
CA LEU A 10 9.22 20.83 -8.79
C LEU A 10 8.10 20.54 -7.79
N GLN A 11 6.85 20.84 -8.13
CA GLN A 11 5.70 20.47 -7.30
C GLN A 11 5.49 18.95 -7.27
N GLN A 12 5.74 18.25 -8.37
CA GLN A 12 5.69 16.79 -8.41
C GLN A 12 6.81 16.16 -7.55
N ILE A 13 8.02 16.71 -7.59
CA ILE A 13 9.14 16.27 -6.73
C ILE A 13 8.83 16.56 -5.27
N ASN A 14 8.39 17.76 -4.91
CA ASN A 14 8.04 18.14 -3.55
C ASN A 14 6.85 17.35 -2.98
N ASN A 15 5.92 16.92 -3.83
CA ASN A 15 4.82 16.04 -3.43
C ASN A 15 5.24 14.57 -3.31
N GLN A 16 6.40 14.16 -3.85
CA GLN A 16 6.91 12.78 -3.82
C GLN A 16 7.94 12.56 -2.70
N GLU A 17 8.75 13.57 -2.35
CA GLU A 17 9.76 13.46 -1.30
C GLU A 17 9.20 13.06 0.08
N PRO A 18 8.07 13.60 0.57
CA PRO A 18 7.51 13.17 1.86
C PRO A 18 7.06 11.72 1.89
N ALA A 19 6.70 11.12 0.76
CA ALA A 19 6.22 9.74 0.69
C ALA A 19 7.36 8.72 0.79
N ALA A 20 8.60 9.05 0.37
CA ALA A 20 9.76 8.17 0.43
C ALA A 20 10.48 8.19 1.79
N GLU A 21 10.33 9.26 2.58
CA GLU A 21 10.98 9.43 3.89
C GLU A 21 10.20 8.83 5.07
N ILE A 22 8.98 8.32 4.85
CA ILE A 22 8.02 8.03 5.92
C ILE A 22 8.14 6.61 6.49
N ILE A 23 8.97 5.72 5.92
CA ILE A 23 9.22 4.41 6.51
C ILE A 23 10.58 4.46 7.22
N PRO A 24 10.62 4.85 8.50
CA PRO A 24 11.87 4.87 9.23
C PRO A 24 12.41 3.47 9.43
N ASP A 25 13.72 3.31 9.32
CA ASP A 25 14.53 2.19 9.81
C ASP A 25 14.43 0.85 9.08
N SER A 26 13.65 0.73 8.00
CA SER A 26 13.64 -0.48 7.18
C SER A 26 14.12 -0.22 5.76
N SER A 27 15.39 -0.55 5.48
CA SER A 27 15.97 -0.45 4.13
C SER A 27 15.26 -1.34 3.11
N PHE A 28 14.76 -2.50 3.55
CA PHE A 28 14.06 -3.46 2.71
C PHE A 28 12.67 -2.96 2.29
N ILE A 29 11.88 -2.48 3.25
CA ILE A 29 10.55 -1.92 2.98
C ILE A 29 10.67 -0.64 2.15
N ASN A 30 11.67 0.20 2.43
CA ASN A 30 11.96 1.38 1.62
C ASN A 30 12.31 1.03 0.17
N ALA A 31 13.07 -0.03 -0.05
CA ALA A 31 13.38 -0.51 -1.40
C ALA A 31 12.13 -0.95 -2.16
N ILE A 32 11.22 -1.69 -1.51
CA ILE A 32 9.93 -2.08 -2.09
C ILE A 32 9.08 -0.84 -2.41
N ALA A 33 8.94 0.07 -1.45
CA ALA A 33 8.18 1.30 -1.63
C ALA A 33 8.68 2.13 -2.82
N ASN A 34 10.00 2.32 -2.92
CA ASN A 34 10.63 3.05 -4.03
C ASN A 34 10.41 2.35 -5.37
N SER A 35 10.51 1.03 -5.42
CA SER A 35 10.23 0.26 -6.63
C SER A 35 8.79 0.44 -7.10
N LYS A 36 7.83 0.41 -6.18
CA LYS A 36 6.40 0.60 -6.49
C LYS A 36 6.07 2.04 -6.88
N LEU A 37 6.73 3.02 -6.26
CA LEU A 37 6.62 4.43 -6.66
C LEU A 37 7.09 4.63 -8.11
N GLN A 38 8.22 4.04 -8.48
CA GLN A 38 8.70 4.12 -9.87
C GLN A 38 7.75 3.44 -10.86
N GLU A 39 7.19 2.30 -10.51
CA GLU A 39 6.20 1.61 -11.33
C GLU A 39 4.92 2.44 -11.50
N CYS A 40 4.39 3.00 -10.41
CA CYS A 40 3.23 3.87 -10.43
C CYS A 40 3.47 5.11 -11.30
N ASN A 41 4.64 5.75 -11.18
CA ASN A 41 5.00 6.91 -11.99
C ASN A 41 4.99 6.58 -13.49
N ARG A 42 5.54 5.44 -13.89
CA ARG A 42 5.50 4.98 -15.28
C ARG A 42 4.07 4.77 -15.80
N LYS A 43 3.17 4.32 -14.94
CA LYS A 43 1.76 4.05 -15.25
C LYS A 43 0.86 5.27 -15.01
N LYS A 44 1.43 6.41 -14.63
CA LYS A 44 0.69 7.66 -14.29
C LYS A 44 -0.32 7.47 -13.15
N ILE A 45 0.03 6.62 -12.19
CA ILE A 45 -0.73 6.40 -10.96
C ILE A 45 -0.07 7.22 -9.85
N LYS A 46 -0.85 7.99 -9.11
CA LYS A 46 -0.36 8.69 -7.92
C LYS A 46 -0.36 7.73 -6.73
N LEU A 47 0.82 7.38 -6.22
CA LEU A 47 0.98 6.56 -5.01
C LEU A 47 1.44 7.43 -3.85
N ASN A 48 0.67 7.47 -2.78
CA ASN A 48 1.06 8.07 -1.51
C ASN A 48 1.28 6.96 -0.48
N ILE A 49 2.37 7.06 0.28
CA ILE A 49 2.71 6.12 1.35
C ILE A 49 2.87 6.89 2.65
N ASN A 50 2.18 6.45 3.68
CA ASN A 50 2.27 7.00 5.03
C ASN A 50 2.44 5.86 6.03
N CYS A 51 3.45 5.95 6.89
CA CYS A 51 3.72 4.97 7.92
C CYS A 51 3.81 5.66 9.29
N THR A 52 3.07 5.15 10.26
CA THR A 52 3.11 5.62 11.65
C THR A 52 3.35 4.46 12.60
N GLY A 53 4.22 4.65 13.58
CA GLY A 53 4.65 3.63 14.53
C GLY A 53 5.80 2.77 14.00
N LEU A 54 6.33 1.92 14.88
CA LEU A 54 7.42 1.00 14.56
C LEU A 54 6.85 -0.31 14.00
N ILE A 55 7.47 -0.84 12.97
CA ILE A 55 7.09 -2.12 12.35
C ILE A 55 8.09 -3.25 12.63
N ASP A 56 9.10 -2.99 13.46
CA ASP A 56 10.18 -3.89 13.84
C ASP A 56 9.72 -5.15 14.61
N ILE A 57 8.51 -5.13 15.15
CA ILE A 57 7.89 -6.28 15.83
C ILE A 57 7.35 -7.34 14.86
N PHE A 58 7.29 -7.02 13.56
CA PHE A 58 6.87 -7.94 12.50
C PHE A 58 8.09 -8.37 11.67
N SER A 59 8.01 -9.54 11.05
CA SER A 59 9.05 -9.99 10.12
C SER A 59 9.13 -9.04 8.92
N GLU A 60 10.31 -8.51 8.66
CA GLU A 60 10.57 -7.63 7.52
C GLU A 60 10.26 -8.32 6.18
N GLU A 61 10.58 -9.61 6.09
CA GLU A 61 10.26 -10.44 4.95
C GLU A 61 8.75 -10.57 4.74
N ASP A 62 7.99 -10.90 5.78
CA ASP A 62 6.53 -11.03 5.70
C ASP A 62 5.88 -9.70 5.31
N MET A 63 6.35 -8.59 5.89
CA MET A 63 5.86 -7.25 5.56
C MET A 63 6.16 -6.89 4.11
N GLY A 64 7.36 -7.19 3.65
CA GLY A 64 7.77 -6.98 2.27
C GLY A 64 6.92 -7.76 1.28
N ILE A 65 6.63 -9.01 1.57
CA ILE A 65 5.77 -9.86 0.74
C ILE A 65 4.34 -9.30 0.69
N ILE A 66 3.74 -8.99 1.83
CA ILE A 66 2.38 -8.41 1.87
C ILE A 66 2.31 -7.13 1.05
N LEU A 67 3.21 -6.18 1.31
CA LEU A 67 3.23 -4.89 0.62
C LEU A 67 3.44 -5.06 -0.89
N SER A 68 4.37 -5.91 -1.28
CA SER A 68 4.64 -6.17 -2.69
C SER A 68 3.43 -6.75 -3.41
N VAL A 69 2.86 -7.83 -2.87
CA VAL A 69 1.74 -8.54 -3.50
C VAL A 69 0.48 -7.67 -3.55
N VAL A 70 0.14 -7.01 -2.45
CA VAL A 70 -1.08 -6.19 -2.39
C VAL A 70 -0.96 -4.97 -3.30
N LEU A 71 0.20 -4.31 -3.32
CA LEU A 71 0.44 -3.17 -4.22
C LEU A 71 0.44 -3.61 -5.69
N ASP A 72 1.05 -4.75 -6.03
CA ASP A 72 1.03 -5.26 -7.41
C ASP A 72 -0.40 -5.47 -7.92
N LYS A 73 -1.22 -6.14 -7.13
CA LYS A 73 -2.62 -6.37 -7.48
C LYS A 73 -3.40 -5.06 -7.59
N THR A 74 -3.15 -4.11 -6.71
CA THR A 74 -3.81 -2.79 -6.74
C THR A 74 -3.37 -1.99 -7.97
N ILE A 75 -2.09 -1.96 -8.28
CA ILE A 75 -1.54 -1.27 -9.46
C ILE A 75 -2.09 -1.88 -10.75
N GLU A 76 -2.21 -3.20 -10.81
CA GLU A 76 -2.78 -3.90 -11.97
C GLU A 76 -4.23 -3.46 -12.23
N HIS A 77 -5.05 -3.37 -11.19
CA HIS A 77 -6.43 -2.91 -11.32
C HIS A 77 -6.55 -1.41 -11.64
N CYS A 78 -5.66 -0.57 -11.09
CA CYS A 78 -5.62 0.85 -11.40
C CYS A 78 -5.13 1.16 -12.82
N SER A 79 -4.18 0.38 -13.35
CA SER A 79 -3.55 0.65 -14.65
C SER A 79 -4.47 0.44 -15.84
N SER A 80 -5.58 -0.26 -15.67
CA SER A 80 -6.59 -0.44 -16.70
C SER A 80 -7.48 0.78 -16.91
N ASP A 81 -7.39 1.79 -16.05
CA ASP A 81 -8.24 2.97 -16.08
C ASP A 81 -7.60 4.16 -16.81
N LYS A 82 -8.39 4.80 -17.66
CA LYS A 82 -7.98 6.04 -18.36
C LYS A 82 -8.07 7.30 -17.51
N ILE A 83 -8.57 7.18 -16.28
CA ILE A 83 -8.72 8.28 -15.32
C ILE A 83 -7.49 8.31 -14.42
N SER A 84 -7.11 9.49 -13.95
CA SER A 84 -6.03 9.70 -12.99
C SER A 84 -6.24 8.83 -11.74
N SER A 85 -5.60 7.68 -11.71
CA SER A 85 -5.72 6.73 -10.60
C SER A 85 -4.86 7.15 -9.43
N LYS A 86 -5.40 6.99 -8.24
CA LYS A 86 -4.72 7.31 -6.99
C LYS A 86 -4.75 6.10 -6.07
N ILE A 87 -3.60 5.79 -5.47
CA ILE A 87 -3.44 4.77 -4.43
C ILE A 87 -2.89 5.46 -3.18
N ASP A 88 -3.55 5.30 -2.07
CA ASP A 88 -3.07 5.70 -0.75
C ASP A 88 -2.78 4.44 0.08
N LEU A 89 -1.53 4.27 0.50
CA LEU A 89 -1.09 3.23 1.42
C LEU A 89 -0.82 3.85 2.79
N LYS A 90 -1.51 3.37 3.80
CA LYS A 90 -1.29 3.78 5.18
C LYS A 90 -0.93 2.56 6.01
N ILE A 91 0.19 2.63 6.72
CA ILE A 91 0.65 1.61 7.65
C ILE A 91 0.61 2.21 9.05
N VAL A 92 -0.16 1.61 9.94
CA VAL A 92 -0.33 2.09 11.33
C VAL A 92 -0.02 0.96 12.28
N ASN A 93 0.95 1.16 13.15
CA ASN A 93 1.26 0.23 14.23
C ASN A 93 0.90 0.86 15.58
N GLU A 94 -0.07 0.30 16.24
CA GLU A 94 -0.51 0.72 17.57
C GLU A 94 -0.75 -0.50 18.46
N ASN A 95 -0.22 -0.46 19.67
CA ASN A 95 -0.49 -1.48 20.69
C ASN A 95 -0.30 -2.93 20.20
N TYR A 96 0.80 -3.20 19.50
CA TYR A 96 1.14 -4.51 18.92
C TYR A 96 0.19 -4.98 17.81
N HIS A 97 -0.61 -4.09 17.26
CA HIS A 97 -1.45 -4.34 16.10
C HIS A 97 -0.95 -3.50 14.92
N LEU A 98 -0.84 -4.13 13.77
CA LEU A 98 -0.50 -3.47 12.52
C LEU A 98 -1.72 -3.45 11.60
N SER A 99 -2.07 -2.28 11.13
CA SER A 99 -3.04 -2.10 10.05
C SER A 99 -2.34 -1.63 8.80
N ILE A 100 -2.48 -2.38 7.71
CA ILE A 100 -2.07 -1.99 6.38
C ILE A 100 -3.34 -1.65 5.61
N ILE A 101 -3.56 -0.37 5.37
CA ILE A 101 -4.76 0.13 4.73
C ILE A 101 -4.38 0.64 3.34
N ILE A 102 -4.98 0.04 2.32
CA ILE A 102 -4.82 0.48 0.94
C ILE A 102 -6.17 0.97 0.44
N SER A 103 -6.22 2.21 -0.02
CA SER A 103 -7.37 2.76 -0.70
C SER A 103 -7.00 3.21 -2.10
N PHE A 104 -7.86 2.93 -3.05
CA PHE A 104 -7.64 3.33 -4.44
C PHE A 104 -8.94 3.74 -5.12
N THR A 105 -8.82 4.70 -6.03
CA THR A 105 -9.93 5.15 -6.85
C THR A 105 -10.20 4.14 -7.95
N HIS A 106 -11.46 3.91 -8.25
CA HIS A 106 -11.89 3.04 -9.35
C HIS A 106 -13.03 3.67 -10.15
N ASN A 107 -13.26 3.15 -11.34
CA ASN A 107 -14.38 3.53 -12.19
C ASN A 107 -15.46 2.43 -12.20
N ASP A 108 -16.53 2.67 -12.97
CA ASP A 108 -17.67 1.76 -13.10
C ASP A 108 -17.31 0.39 -13.73
N ASN A 109 -16.13 0.25 -14.34
CA ASN A 109 -15.64 -1.01 -14.92
C ASN A 109 -14.89 -1.89 -13.92
N PHE A 110 -14.64 -1.37 -12.71
CA PHE A 110 -13.98 -2.13 -11.66
C PHE A 110 -14.89 -3.23 -11.13
N ILE A 111 -14.37 -4.44 -11.08
CA ILE A 111 -15.08 -5.60 -10.54
C ILE A 111 -14.46 -5.95 -9.19
N SER A 112 -15.13 -5.51 -8.12
CA SER A 112 -14.64 -5.69 -6.74
C SER A 112 -14.46 -7.16 -6.38
N SER A 113 -15.34 -8.06 -6.82
CA SER A 113 -15.22 -9.49 -6.57
C SER A 113 -13.94 -10.10 -7.16
N THR A 114 -13.52 -9.65 -8.33
CA THR A 114 -12.26 -10.11 -8.95
C THR A 114 -11.06 -9.71 -8.12
N TYR A 115 -11.02 -8.47 -7.64
CA TYR A 115 -9.94 -7.99 -6.78
C TYR A 115 -9.94 -8.70 -5.42
N ILE A 116 -11.10 -8.82 -4.77
CA ILE A 116 -11.26 -9.51 -3.49
C ILE A 116 -10.75 -10.95 -3.59
N ASN A 117 -11.19 -11.68 -4.61
CA ASN A 117 -10.77 -13.07 -4.82
C ASN A 117 -9.26 -13.16 -5.08
N SER A 118 -8.69 -12.23 -5.82
CA SER A 118 -7.25 -12.22 -6.10
C SER A 118 -6.38 -12.12 -4.84
N LEU A 119 -6.87 -11.43 -3.81
CA LEU A 119 -6.20 -11.35 -2.50
C LEU A 119 -6.58 -12.51 -1.57
N SER A 120 -7.87 -12.83 -1.48
CA SER A 120 -8.37 -13.85 -0.55
C SER A 120 -7.90 -15.26 -0.91
N GLU A 121 -7.70 -15.54 -2.19
CA GLU A 121 -7.21 -16.82 -2.70
C GLU A 121 -5.68 -16.90 -2.80
N ASP A 122 -4.97 -15.80 -2.53
CA ASP A 122 -3.51 -15.80 -2.52
C ASP A 122 -2.99 -16.60 -1.31
N ALA A 123 -2.36 -17.74 -1.58
CA ALA A 123 -1.90 -18.65 -0.55
C ALA A 123 -0.81 -18.05 0.36
N ILE A 124 0.03 -17.18 -0.18
CA ILE A 124 1.12 -16.54 0.57
C ILE A 124 0.53 -15.48 1.52
N ILE A 125 -0.35 -14.63 1.02
CA ILE A 125 -1.04 -13.62 1.84
C ILE A 125 -1.86 -14.31 2.95
N SER A 126 -2.65 -15.32 2.61
CA SER A 126 -3.42 -16.10 3.59
C SER A 126 -2.55 -16.72 4.67
N SER A 127 -1.40 -17.26 4.31
CA SER A 127 -0.45 -17.87 5.25
C SER A 127 0.12 -16.84 6.23
N ILE A 128 0.52 -15.68 5.73
CA ILE A 128 1.08 -14.61 6.56
C ILE A 128 0.00 -14.02 7.49
N VAL A 129 -1.19 -13.74 6.96
CA VAL A 129 -2.30 -13.23 7.76
C VAL A 129 -2.66 -14.21 8.89
N LYS A 130 -2.71 -15.50 8.59
CA LYS A 130 -2.95 -16.56 9.61
C LYS A 130 -1.83 -16.63 10.64
N LYS A 131 -0.56 -16.53 10.22
CA LYS A 131 0.61 -16.52 11.11
C LYS A 131 0.51 -15.43 12.19
N TYR A 132 0.00 -14.27 11.82
CA TYR A 132 -0.18 -13.13 12.73
C TYR A 132 -1.62 -13.02 13.28
N GLN A 133 -2.39 -14.08 13.24
CA GLN A 133 -3.78 -14.09 13.74
C GLN A 133 -4.60 -12.89 13.24
N GLY A 134 -4.35 -12.53 11.99
CA GLY A 134 -4.92 -11.34 11.37
C GLY A 134 -6.19 -11.62 10.58
N LEU A 135 -6.64 -10.59 9.91
CA LEU A 135 -7.78 -10.65 9.00
C LEU A 135 -7.64 -9.62 7.87
N ILE A 136 -8.32 -9.88 6.78
CA ILE A 136 -8.44 -8.93 5.67
C ILE A 136 -9.91 -8.52 5.56
N THR A 137 -10.15 -7.22 5.49
CA THR A 137 -11.49 -6.67 5.24
C THR A 137 -11.50 -5.78 4.02
N PHE A 138 -12.65 -5.68 3.38
CA PHE A 138 -12.86 -4.91 2.16
C PHE A 138 -14.07 -4.00 2.32
N ASP A 139 -13.97 -2.79 1.80
CA ASP A 139 -15.07 -1.82 1.76
C ASP A 139 -15.12 -1.17 0.37
N ASP A 140 -16.24 -1.32 -0.31
CA ASP A 140 -16.49 -0.76 -1.64
C ASP A 140 -17.42 0.43 -1.52
N LYS A 141 -16.87 1.61 -1.70
CA LYS A 141 -17.62 2.88 -1.69
C LYS A 141 -17.59 3.44 -3.12
N GLU A 142 -18.64 4.06 -3.51
CA GLU A 142 -18.96 4.63 -4.83
C GLU A 142 -17.81 4.74 -5.85
N ASN A 143 -16.69 5.38 -5.49
CA ASN A 143 -15.50 5.56 -6.34
C ASN A 143 -14.20 5.21 -5.62
N LEU A 144 -14.31 4.58 -4.46
CA LEU A 144 -13.16 4.28 -3.60
C LEU A 144 -13.28 2.85 -3.07
N PHE A 145 -12.26 2.05 -3.33
CA PHE A 145 -12.13 0.72 -2.74
C PHE A 145 -11.09 0.74 -1.62
N ILE A 146 -11.40 0.12 -0.51
CA ILE A 146 -10.54 0.08 0.66
C ILE A 146 -10.26 -1.36 1.06
N VAL A 147 -9.00 -1.70 1.23
CA VAL A 147 -8.52 -2.96 1.79
C VAL A 147 -7.85 -2.67 3.12
N ASN A 148 -8.21 -3.39 4.15
CA ASN A 148 -7.52 -3.34 5.43
C ASN A 148 -7.00 -4.74 5.78
N ILE A 149 -5.68 -4.85 5.93
CA ILE A 149 -5.00 -6.05 6.44
C ILE A 149 -4.60 -5.73 7.87
N TRP A 150 -5.20 -6.44 8.81
CA TRP A 150 -4.93 -6.29 10.21
C TRP A 150 -4.14 -7.49 10.73
N LEU A 151 -3.02 -7.22 11.40
CA LEU A 151 -2.12 -8.23 11.93
C LEU A 151 -1.85 -7.99 13.41
N LYS A 152 -1.75 -9.07 14.18
CA LYS A 152 -1.41 -9.01 15.59
C LYS A 152 0.02 -9.49 15.80
N SER A 153 0.84 -8.73 16.51
CA SER A 153 2.16 -9.19 16.89
C SER A 153 2.08 -10.32 17.94
N ASN A 154 2.85 -11.38 17.72
CA ASN A 154 2.99 -12.48 18.68
C ASN A 154 3.97 -12.16 19.82
N LYS A 155 4.66 -11.01 19.75
CA LYS A 155 5.54 -10.58 20.83
C LYS A 155 4.67 -10.04 21.96
N SER A 156 4.54 -10.84 23.03
CA SER A 156 4.05 -10.33 24.30
C SER A 156 4.89 -9.13 24.71
N ALA A 157 4.25 -8.08 25.26
CA ALA A 157 4.98 -7.04 25.93
C ALA A 157 5.90 -7.70 26.96
N VAL A 158 7.20 -7.68 26.71
CA VAL A 158 8.17 -8.01 27.77
C VAL A 158 8.18 -6.79 28.68
N ASN A 159 7.58 -6.96 29.84
CA ASN A 159 7.63 -5.97 30.91
C ASN A 159 9.07 -5.75 31.38
#